data_bfef1494ce59353e21120053df67c3dd
#
_entry.id   bfef1494ce59353e21120053df67c3dd
#
_cell.length_a   1.000
_cell.length_b   1.000
_cell.length_c   1.000
_cell.angle_alpha   90.00
_cell.angle_beta   90.00
_cell.angle_gamma   90.00
#
_symmetry.space_group_name_H-M   'P 1'
#
loop_
_entity.id
_entity.type
_entity.pdbx_description
1 polymer ?
#
loop_
_entity_poly.entity_id
_entity_poly.type
_entity_poly.pdbx_seq_one_letter_code
_entity_poly.pdbx_strand_id
1 'polypeptide(L)'
;MNGWISRGVGWLEERLPLEPVRQLILHKTVPVHRFTVCYFLGGMTLFFLLLQVGTGILLMLYYRPSPDEAFESVAFIMTRVPFGWLIRSIHAWSAHLMVFFTFLHLVTVFFMKAYRRPRELTWMTGCGLFFLALAFGFSGYLLPWNQLAYFATSVGTDIAGSVPVVGDYLLRLLRGGDRVTGGTLSRFYGWHVAILPALMTLLVAIHLLLVQFQGMSVPPSEAERAAKHPPMKFFPNFLLRDLFGWTLALGLVAILAALFPWELGEKADPFAPAYADIKPEWYFMFMFETLKLFPGGEFAGIEYEAIPILAFGFGGLLLVLVPLLDERASRRRWNGAVTGAGACAFAYMVGMTAWGYRSWVPVGVIAGAALLVALLGWVSRPKGGR
;
A
#
# COMPACT_ATOMS: atom_id res chain seq x y z
N MET A 1 36.32 -14.93 14.62
CA MET A 1 34.93 -14.99 15.13
C MET A 1 34.98 -15.52 16.54
N ASN A 2 34.43 -14.78 17.50
CA ASN A 2 34.51 -15.11 18.91
C ASN A 2 33.89 -16.48 19.19
N GLY A 3 34.53 -17.32 20.01
CA GLY A 3 34.11 -18.71 20.29
C GLY A 3 32.71 -18.91 20.89
N TRP A 4 32.06 -17.83 21.25
CA TRP A 4 30.65 -17.79 21.65
C TRP A 4 29.68 -17.88 20.46
N ILE A 5 29.96 -17.14 19.39
CA ILE A 5 29.12 -17.13 18.17
C ILE A 5 29.20 -18.49 17.49
N SER A 6 30.41 -19.07 17.38
CA SER A 6 30.59 -20.40 16.77
C SER A 6 29.89 -21.50 17.57
N ARG A 7 29.92 -21.46 18.91
CA ARG A 7 29.17 -22.40 19.74
C ARG A 7 27.67 -22.27 19.61
N GLY A 8 27.15 -21.01 19.56
CA GLY A 8 25.72 -20.74 19.33
C GLY A 8 25.25 -21.24 17.95
N VAL A 9 26.03 -20.98 16.90
CA VAL A 9 25.74 -21.48 15.54
C VAL A 9 25.76 -23.01 15.51
N GLY A 10 26.76 -23.66 16.07
CA GLY A 10 26.83 -25.12 16.13
C GLY A 10 25.66 -25.74 16.88
N TRP A 11 25.25 -25.14 18.00
CA TRP A 11 24.07 -25.58 18.76
C TRP A 11 22.77 -25.49 17.95
N LEU A 12 22.62 -24.43 17.12
CA LEU A 12 21.46 -24.25 16.23
C LEU A 12 21.50 -25.23 15.05
N GLU A 13 22.68 -25.44 14.44
CA GLU A 13 22.88 -26.39 13.32
C GLU A 13 22.57 -27.84 13.68
N GLU A 14 22.82 -28.24 14.94
CA GLU A 14 22.43 -29.56 15.44
C GLU A 14 20.92 -29.78 15.55
N ARG A 15 20.12 -28.68 15.70
CA ARG A 15 18.68 -28.75 16.00
C ARG A 15 17.79 -28.29 14.84
N LEU A 16 18.34 -27.53 13.92
CA LEU A 16 17.63 -26.99 12.78
C LEU A 16 18.40 -27.31 11.49
N PRO A 17 17.73 -27.77 10.44
CA PRO A 17 18.36 -27.97 9.13
C PRO A 17 18.63 -26.59 8.47
N LEU A 18 19.66 -25.89 8.96
CA LEU A 18 20.02 -24.54 8.49
C LEU A 18 20.69 -24.54 7.11
N GLU A 19 21.25 -25.67 6.68
CA GLU A 19 21.95 -25.75 5.40
C GLU A 19 21.05 -25.41 4.19
N PRO A 20 19.80 -25.88 4.07
CA PRO A 20 18.90 -25.45 2.99
C PRO A 20 18.66 -23.92 2.99
N VAL A 21 18.51 -23.31 4.16
CA VAL A 21 18.32 -21.85 4.30
C VAL A 21 19.60 -21.11 3.90
N ARG A 22 20.75 -21.60 4.33
CA ARG A 22 22.06 -21.05 3.97
C ARG A 22 22.30 -21.14 2.47
N GLN A 23 22.05 -22.28 1.84
CA GLN A 23 22.17 -22.45 0.39
C GLN A 23 21.23 -21.50 -0.36
N LEU A 24 19.99 -21.36 0.10
CA LEU A 24 19.03 -20.43 -0.46
C LEU A 24 19.56 -18.98 -0.45
N ILE A 25 20.09 -18.53 0.69
CA ILE A 25 20.62 -17.18 0.86
C ILE A 25 21.87 -16.95 -0.01
N LEU A 26 22.79 -17.92 -0.03
CA LEU A 26 24.07 -17.77 -0.73
C LEU A 26 23.97 -17.88 -2.25
N HIS A 27 23.03 -18.67 -2.77
CA HIS A 27 22.90 -18.91 -4.20
C HIS A 27 21.82 -18.04 -4.87
N LYS A 28 20.98 -17.37 -4.09
CA LYS A 28 19.98 -16.46 -4.65
C LYS A 28 20.62 -15.29 -5.36
N THR A 29 20.19 -15.04 -6.59
CA THR A 29 20.67 -13.94 -7.41
C THR A 29 19.53 -13.05 -7.89
N VAL A 30 19.88 -11.83 -8.26
CA VAL A 30 18.96 -10.80 -8.78
C VAL A 30 19.47 -10.40 -10.16
N PRO A 31 18.61 -10.44 -11.19
CA PRO A 31 18.98 -10.00 -12.53
C PRO A 31 19.38 -8.51 -12.54
N VAL A 32 20.41 -8.18 -13.33
CA VAL A 32 20.89 -6.81 -13.48
C VAL A 32 20.50 -6.28 -14.85
N HIS A 33 19.69 -5.22 -14.87
CA HIS A 33 19.26 -4.52 -16.07
C HIS A 33 18.90 -3.06 -15.74
N ARG A 34 18.44 -2.29 -16.73
CA ARG A 34 18.15 -0.87 -16.58
C ARG A 34 17.16 -0.55 -15.46
N PHE A 35 16.20 -1.43 -15.20
CA PHE A 35 15.14 -1.23 -14.20
C PHE A 35 15.34 -2.04 -12.91
N THR A 36 16.56 -2.48 -12.62
CA THR A 36 16.87 -3.23 -11.37
C THR A 36 16.47 -2.47 -10.11
N VAL A 37 16.51 -1.12 -10.15
CA VAL A 37 16.07 -0.27 -9.04
C VAL A 37 14.61 -0.50 -8.66
N CYS A 38 13.73 -0.87 -9.60
CA CYS A 38 12.32 -1.14 -9.32
C CYS A 38 12.10 -2.36 -8.41
N TYR A 39 13.09 -3.24 -8.29
CA TYR A 39 13.00 -4.39 -7.38
C TYR A 39 13.01 -4.00 -5.90
N PHE A 40 13.60 -2.83 -5.56
CA PHE A 40 13.60 -2.32 -4.18
C PHE A 40 12.24 -1.78 -3.73
N LEU A 41 11.31 -1.51 -4.65
CA LEU A 41 10.00 -0.96 -4.29
C LEU A 41 9.18 -1.93 -3.42
N GLY A 42 9.26 -3.24 -3.70
CA GLY A 42 8.62 -4.25 -2.85
C GLY A 42 9.22 -4.32 -1.45
N GLY A 43 10.56 -4.26 -1.34
CA GLY A 43 11.27 -4.17 -0.06
C GLY A 43 10.90 -2.90 0.71
N MET A 44 10.77 -1.76 0.03
CA MET A 44 10.34 -0.50 0.63
C MET A 44 8.91 -0.59 1.20
N THR A 45 7.98 -1.22 0.46
CA THR A 45 6.61 -1.47 0.96
C THR A 45 6.62 -2.33 2.22
N LEU A 46 7.44 -3.39 2.23
CA LEU A 46 7.61 -4.25 3.40
C LEU A 46 8.18 -3.48 4.60
N PHE A 47 9.16 -2.59 4.38
CA PHE A 47 9.71 -1.73 5.42
C PHE A 47 8.61 -0.88 6.08
N PHE A 48 7.79 -0.20 5.28
CA PHE A 48 6.70 0.62 5.83
C PHE A 48 5.64 -0.23 6.54
N LEU A 49 5.36 -1.44 6.08
CA LEU A 49 4.49 -2.37 6.78
C LEU A 49 5.05 -2.73 8.17
N LEU A 50 6.33 -3.05 8.27
CA LEU A 50 6.99 -3.33 9.54
C LEU A 50 6.97 -2.12 10.49
N LEU A 51 7.16 -0.93 9.94
CA LEU A 51 7.08 0.31 10.70
C LEU A 51 5.64 0.57 11.20
N GLN A 52 4.61 0.27 10.38
CA GLN A 52 3.21 0.33 10.78
C GLN A 52 2.91 -0.62 11.94
N VAL A 53 3.37 -1.87 11.86
CA VAL A 53 3.18 -2.85 12.93
C VAL A 53 3.86 -2.37 14.22
N GLY A 54 5.13 -1.95 14.14
CA GLY A 54 5.87 -1.49 15.32
C GLY A 54 5.24 -0.27 16.00
N THR A 55 4.94 0.77 15.23
CA THR A 55 4.30 1.99 15.76
C THR A 55 2.86 1.73 16.21
N GLY A 56 2.11 0.89 15.50
CA GLY A 56 0.74 0.51 15.85
C GLY A 56 0.66 -0.22 17.20
N ILE A 57 1.58 -1.14 17.47
CA ILE A 57 1.67 -1.83 18.78
C ILE A 57 1.92 -0.81 19.91
N LEU A 58 2.84 0.15 19.69
CA LEU A 58 3.12 1.19 20.69
C LEU A 58 1.91 2.09 20.97
N LEU A 59 1.17 2.47 19.93
CA LEU A 59 -0.06 3.27 20.08
C LEU A 59 -1.17 2.47 20.78
N MET A 60 -1.31 1.19 20.48
CA MET A 60 -2.33 0.31 21.06
C MET A 60 -2.15 0.15 22.59
N LEU A 61 -0.97 0.34 23.14
CA LEU A 61 -0.72 0.27 24.59
C LEU A 61 -1.53 1.31 25.39
N TYR A 62 -1.88 2.43 24.77
CA TYR A 62 -2.57 3.55 25.42
C TYR A 62 -3.95 3.85 24.82
N TYR A 63 -4.21 3.40 23.59
CA TYR A 63 -5.44 3.68 22.89
C TYR A 63 -6.64 2.92 23.49
N ARG A 64 -7.80 3.59 23.60
CA ARG A 64 -9.05 3.03 24.11
C ARG A 64 -10.17 3.18 23.11
N PRO A 65 -10.71 2.08 22.54
CA PRO A 65 -11.67 2.10 21.44
C PRO A 65 -13.12 2.33 21.91
N SER A 66 -13.40 3.45 22.56
CA SER A 66 -14.77 3.84 22.94
C SER A 66 -15.03 5.30 22.52
N PRO A 67 -16.28 5.69 22.24
CA PRO A 67 -16.62 7.07 21.86
C PRO A 67 -16.20 8.11 22.89
N ASP A 68 -16.25 7.75 24.16
CA ASP A 68 -15.90 8.65 25.26
C ASP A 68 -14.40 8.81 25.44
N GLU A 69 -13.61 7.78 25.16
CA GLU A 69 -12.19 7.72 25.50
C GLU A 69 -11.25 7.71 24.27
N ALA A 70 -11.73 7.40 23.06
CA ALA A 70 -10.85 7.25 21.90
C ALA A 70 -10.08 8.55 21.58
N PHE A 71 -10.80 9.66 21.45
CA PHE A 71 -10.17 10.97 21.23
C PHE A 71 -9.26 11.37 22.39
N GLU A 72 -9.72 11.20 23.63
CA GLU A 72 -8.98 11.54 24.84
C GLU A 72 -7.71 10.70 25.00
N SER A 73 -7.78 9.40 24.65
CA SER A 73 -6.61 8.53 24.70
C SER A 73 -5.55 8.91 23.65
N VAL A 74 -5.97 9.36 22.45
CA VAL A 74 -5.04 9.89 21.44
C VAL A 74 -4.45 11.23 21.90
N ALA A 75 -5.26 12.11 22.47
CA ALA A 75 -4.78 13.37 23.05
C ALA A 75 -3.76 13.11 24.19
N PHE A 76 -4.02 12.11 25.04
CA PHE A 76 -3.09 11.66 26.09
C PHE A 76 -1.77 11.15 25.49
N ILE A 77 -1.84 10.29 24.45
CA ILE A 77 -0.64 9.82 23.72
C ILE A 77 0.18 11.02 23.24
N MET A 78 -0.46 12.01 22.64
CA MET A 78 0.23 13.14 22.03
C MET A 78 0.84 14.12 23.06
N THR A 79 0.22 14.26 24.23
CA THR A 79 0.57 15.32 25.18
C THR A 79 1.27 14.81 26.43
N ARG A 80 1.09 13.55 26.84
CA ARG A 80 1.56 12.99 28.11
C ARG A 80 2.55 11.86 27.96
N VAL A 81 2.45 11.06 26.88
CA VAL A 81 3.39 9.95 26.65
C VAL A 81 4.67 10.52 26.03
N PRO A 82 5.87 10.23 26.61
CA PRO A 82 7.13 10.66 26.02
C PRO A 82 7.25 10.19 24.56
N PHE A 83 7.50 11.12 23.64
CA PHE A 83 7.54 10.88 22.18
C PHE A 83 6.26 10.33 21.58
N GLY A 84 5.14 10.28 22.29
CA GLY A 84 3.87 9.75 21.78
C GLY A 84 3.37 10.48 20.54
N TRP A 85 3.50 11.82 20.50
CA TRP A 85 3.19 12.64 19.33
C TRP A 85 4.03 12.26 18.11
N LEU A 86 5.32 11.94 18.32
CA LEU A 86 6.24 11.53 17.26
C LEU A 86 5.87 10.15 16.72
N ILE A 87 5.62 9.17 17.61
CA ILE A 87 5.21 7.81 17.23
C ILE A 87 3.90 7.84 16.43
N ARG A 88 2.90 8.63 16.88
CA ARG A 88 1.66 8.81 16.15
C ARG A 88 1.88 9.44 14.77
N SER A 89 2.71 10.48 14.70
CA SER A 89 3.03 11.13 13.42
C SER A 89 3.81 10.21 12.48
N ILE A 90 4.75 9.40 12.99
CA ILE A 90 5.43 8.36 12.21
C ILE A 90 4.42 7.34 11.68
N HIS A 91 3.47 6.90 12.51
CA HIS A 91 2.42 5.96 12.09
C HIS A 91 1.58 6.53 10.94
N ALA A 92 1.13 7.77 11.05
CA ALA A 92 0.35 8.43 10.00
C ALA A 92 1.18 8.63 8.71
N TRP A 93 2.37 9.23 8.77
CA TRP A 93 3.21 9.45 7.60
C TRP A 93 3.64 8.16 6.91
N SER A 94 4.01 7.14 7.70
CA SER A 94 4.39 5.85 7.14
C SER A 94 3.21 5.11 6.51
N ALA A 95 1.96 5.32 6.96
CA ALA A 95 0.77 4.80 6.29
C ALA A 95 0.61 5.36 4.88
N HIS A 96 0.72 6.69 4.73
CA HIS A 96 0.68 7.34 3.41
C HIS A 96 1.79 6.85 2.49
N LEU A 97 3.01 6.72 3.01
CA LEU A 97 4.15 6.24 2.23
C LEU A 97 4.01 4.74 1.89
N MET A 98 3.44 3.92 2.79
CA MET A 98 3.15 2.51 2.51
C MET A 98 2.19 2.39 1.32
N VAL A 99 1.08 3.12 1.31
CA VAL A 99 0.13 3.11 0.19
C VAL A 99 0.81 3.61 -1.09
N PHE A 100 1.58 4.70 -1.01
CA PHE A 100 2.31 5.27 -2.15
C PHE A 100 3.30 4.25 -2.76
N PHE A 101 4.15 3.63 -1.95
CA PHE A 101 5.13 2.66 -2.45
C PHE A 101 4.48 1.36 -2.92
N THR A 102 3.37 0.92 -2.29
CA THR A 102 2.60 -0.22 -2.77
C THR A 102 2.03 0.06 -4.16
N PHE A 103 1.46 1.25 -4.36
CA PHE A 103 0.93 1.69 -5.64
C PHE A 103 2.04 1.80 -6.70
N LEU A 104 3.16 2.41 -6.36
CA LEU A 104 4.31 2.54 -7.26
C LEU A 104 4.90 1.16 -7.63
N HIS A 105 4.97 0.24 -6.66
CA HIS A 105 5.37 -1.15 -6.89
C HIS A 105 4.40 -1.84 -7.86
N LEU A 106 3.10 -1.75 -7.63
CA LEU A 106 2.07 -2.31 -8.52
C LEU A 106 2.20 -1.77 -9.95
N VAL A 107 2.33 -0.46 -10.12
CA VAL A 107 2.48 0.21 -11.41
C VAL A 107 3.75 -0.26 -12.13
N THR A 108 4.88 -0.34 -11.43
CA THR A 108 6.13 -0.80 -12.04
C THR A 108 6.07 -2.26 -12.44
N VAL A 109 5.50 -3.15 -11.62
CA VAL A 109 5.27 -4.57 -11.93
C VAL A 109 4.37 -4.71 -13.16
N PHE A 110 3.31 -3.89 -13.28
CA PHE A 110 2.41 -3.86 -14.43
C PHE A 110 3.15 -3.49 -15.72
N PHE A 111 3.85 -2.36 -15.75
CA PHE A 111 4.55 -1.89 -16.96
C PHE A 111 5.77 -2.74 -17.32
N MET A 112 6.43 -3.35 -16.33
CA MET A 112 7.50 -4.32 -16.55
C MET A 112 7.00 -5.69 -17.02
N LYS A 113 5.67 -5.91 -17.09
CA LYS A 113 5.05 -7.19 -17.43
C LYS A 113 5.46 -8.35 -16.52
N ALA A 114 5.80 -8.04 -15.26
CA ALA A 114 6.28 -9.01 -14.31
C ALA A 114 5.18 -9.96 -13.79
N TYR A 115 3.93 -9.70 -14.12
CA TYR A 115 2.77 -10.56 -13.83
C TYR A 115 2.61 -11.74 -14.80
N ARG A 116 3.37 -11.79 -15.90
CA ARG A 116 3.27 -12.86 -16.90
C ARG A 116 3.79 -14.18 -16.35
N ARG A 117 3.36 -15.30 -16.99
CA ARG A 117 3.74 -16.65 -16.59
C ARG A 117 5.21 -16.78 -16.22
N PRO A 118 5.50 -17.45 -15.11
CA PRO A 118 4.62 -18.19 -14.17
C PRO A 118 4.18 -17.37 -12.95
N ARG A 119 4.06 -16.02 -13.04
CA ARG A 119 3.91 -15.09 -11.90
C ARG A 119 2.50 -14.54 -11.70
N GLU A 120 1.48 -15.23 -12.27
CA GLU A 120 0.07 -14.82 -12.19
C GLU A 120 -0.40 -14.72 -10.72
N LEU A 121 -0.12 -15.76 -9.93
CA LEU A 121 -0.49 -15.79 -8.51
C LEU A 121 0.28 -14.74 -7.69
N THR A 122 1.54 -14.46 -8.04
CA THR A 122 2.31 -13.39 -7.41
C THR A 122 1.66 -12.03 -7.63
N TRP A 123 1.17 -11.79 -8.85
CA TRP A 123 0.42 -10.57 -9.17
C TRP A 123 -0.90 -10.49 -8.40
N MET A 124 -1.72 -11.56 -8.43
CA MET A 124 -3.03 -11.59 -7.78
C MET A 124 -2.90 -11.38 -6.26
N THR A 125 -1.92 -12.02 -5.62
CA THR A 125 -1.62 -11.78 -4.19
C THR A 125 -1.14 -10.35 -3.94
N GLY A 126 -0.34 -9.77 -4.85
CA GLY A 126 0.08 -8.37 -4.80
C GLY A 126 -1.09 -7.38 -4.89
N CYS A 127 -2.06 -7.63 -5.78
CA CYS A 127 -3.29 -6.85 -5.84
C CYS A 127 -4.11 -6.97 -4.54
N GLY A 128 -4.20 -8.17 -3.97
CA GLY A 128 -4.84 -8.38 -2.67
C GLY A 128 -4.17 -7.58 -1.55
N LEU A 129 -2.84 -7.55 -1.50
CA LEU A 129 -2.07 -6.73 -0.55
C LEU A 129 -2.32 -5.23 -0.75
N PHE A 130 -2.45 -4.78 -2.00
CA PHE A 130 -2.81 -3.39 -2.29
C PHE A 130 -4.19 -3.03 -1.75
N PHE A 131 -5.21 -3.87 -1.99
CA PHE A 131 -6.56 -3.63 -1.45
C PHE A 131 -6.59 -3.69 0.08
N LEU A 132 -5.82 -4.58 0.70
CA LEU A 132 -5.68 -4.61 2.16
C LEU A 132 -5.01 -3.32 2.68
N ALA A 133 -4.02 -2.77 1.99
CA ALA A 133 -3.39 -1.51 2.38
C ALA A 133 -4.40 -0.34 2.35
N LEU A 134 -5.29 -0.30 1.33
CA LEU A 134 -6.39 0.68 1.28
C LEU A 134 -7.39 0.47 2.43
N ALA A 135 -7.73 -0.78 2.75
CA ALA A 135 -8.62 -1.10 3.87
C ALA A 135 -8.02 -0.70 5.22
N PHE A 136 -6.70 -0.84 5.40
CA PHE A 136 -5.98 -0.32 6.57
C PHE A 136 -6.07 1.21 6.65
N GLY A 137 -5.84 1.91 5.55
CA GLY A 137 -5.97 3.36 5.51
C GLY A 137 -7.37 3.81 5.92
N PHE A 138 -8.42 3.18 5.37
CA PHE A 138 -9.80 3.50 5.68
C PHE A 138 -10.18 3.16 7.13
N SER A 139 -9.82 1.95 7.60
CA SER A 139 -10.16 1.53 8.97
C SER A 139 -9.42 2.32 10.05
N GLY A 140 -8.15 2.66 9.82
CA GLY A 140 -7.34 3.45 10.76
C GLY A 140 -7.77 4.91 10.86
N TYR A 141 -8.38 5.45 9.80
CA TYR A 141 -8.78 6.84 9.74
C TYR A 141 -9.83 7.22 10.80
N LEU A 142 -10.76 6.33 11.13
CA LEU A 142 -11.80 6.57 12.14
C LEU A 142 -11.25 6.56 13.59
N LEU A 143 -10.15 5.85 13.85
CA LEU A 143 -9.72 5.56 15.22
C LEU A 143 -9.43 6.78 16.09
N PRO A 144 -8.90 7.91 15.58
CA PRO A 144 -8.75 9.12 16.38
C PRO A 144 -10.06 9.71 16.91
N TRP A 145 -11.20 9.29 16.37
CA TRP A 145 -12.54 9.74 16.74
C TRP A 145 -12.67 11.26 16.75
N ASN A 146 -12.07 11.89 15.72
CA ASN A 146 -12.20 13.31 15.50
C ASN A 146 -13.32 13.62 14.48
N GLN A 147 -13.71 14.88 14.39
CA GLN A 147 -14.84 15.36 13.57
C GLN A 147 -14.67 14.99 12.09
N LEU A 148 -13.48 15.22 11.54
CA LEU A 148 -13.18 14.91 10.13
C LEU A 148 -13.29 13.41 9.84
N ALA A 149 -12.72 12.58 10.69
CA ALA A 149 -12.73 11.12 10.55
C ALA A 149 -14.14 10.54 10.69
N TYR A 150 -14.95 11.06 11.60
CA TYR A 150 -16.34 10.67 11.79
C TYR A 150 -17.15 10.87 10.51
N PHE A 151 -17.15 12.09 9.95
CA PHE A 151 -17.92 12.40 8.75
C PHE A 151 -17.36 11.73 7.50
N ALA A 152 -16.02 11.64 7.35
CA ALA A 152 -15.42 10.92 6.24
C ALA A 152 -15.78 9.43 6.26
N THR A 153 -15.87 8.81 7.45
CA THR A 153 -16.32 7.43 7.59
C THR A 153 -17.82 7.30 7.27
N SER A 154 -18.64 8.27 7.64
CA SER A 154 -20.04 8.28 7.25
C SER A 154 -20.18 8.30 5.73
N VAL A 155 -19.53 9.22 5.05
CA VAL A 155 -19.54 9.30 3.58
C VAL A 155 -19.00 8.01 2.94
N GLY A 156 -17.85 7.52 3.38
CA GLY A 156 -17.24 6.31 2.80
C GLY A 156 -18.10 5.05 2.98
N THR A 157 -18.81 4.93 4.10
CA THR A 157 -19.73 3.81 4.33
C THR A 157 -21.07 3.98 3.62
N ASP A 158 -21.55 5.22 3.38
CA ASP A 158 -22.71 5.50 2.53
C ASP A 158 -22.42 5.08 1.08
N ILE A 159 -21.23 5.39 0.56
CA ILE A 159 -20.78 4.91 -0.76
C ILE A 159 -20.83 3.38 -0.85
N ALA A 160 -20.40 2.65 0.20
CA ALA A 160 -20.55 1.20 0.24
C ALA A 160 -22.02 0.77 0.29
N GLY A 161 -22.87 1.55 0.95
CA GLY A 161 -24.32 1.35 1.01
C GLY A 161 -25.03 1.51 -0.34
N SER A 162 -24.49 2.33 -1.24
CA SER A 162 -25.05 2.57 -2.57
C SER A 162 -24.75 1.45 -3.59
N VAL A 163 -24.07 0.38 -3.19
CA VAL A 163 -23.85 -0.78 -4.08
C VAL A 163 -25.17 -1.53 -4.29
N PRO A 164 -25.66 -1.69 -5.53
CA PRO A 164 -26.92 -2.37 -5.78
C PRO A 164 -26.96 -3.78 -5.17
N VAL A 165 -28.12 -4.18 -4.63
CA VAL A 165 -28.42 -5.51 -4.07
C VAL A 165 -27.71 -5.80 -2.74
N VAL A 166 -26.41 -5.48 -2.60
CA VAL A 166 -25.61 -5.85 -1.41
C VAL A 166 -25.28 -4.65 -0.51
N GLY A 167 -25.61 -3.43 -0.93
CA GLY A 167 -25.18 -2.19 -0.26
C GLY A 167 -25.65 -2.08 1.18
N ASP A 168 -26.93 -2.34 1.44
CA ASP A 168 -27.49 -2.31 2.80
C ASP A 168 -26.80 -3.32 3.73
N TYR A 169 -26.50 -4.50 3.22
CA TYR A 169 -25.73 -5.50 3.97
C TYR A 169 -24.30 -5.00 4.26
N LEU A 170 -23.62 -4.42 3.26
CA LEU A 170 -22.27 -3.87 3.42
C LEU A 170 -22.25 -2.71 4.42
N LEU A 171 -23.20 -1.79 4.31
CA LEU A 171 -23.35 -0.67 5.24
C LEU A 171 -23.48 -1.17 6.69
N ARG A 172 -24.42 -2.10 6.94
CA ARG A 172 -24.65 -2.68 8.28
C ARG A 172 -23.46 -3.50 8.77
N LEU A 173 -22.79 -4.22 7.89
CA LEU A 173 -21.54 -4.93 8.21
C LEU A 173 -20.46 -3.95 8.68
N LEU A 174 -20.27 -2.86 7.94
CA LEU A 174 -19.27 -1.84 8.24
C LEU A 174 -19.61 -1.07 9.53
N ARG A 175 -20.83 -0.52 9.62
CA ARG A 175 -21.24 0.35 10.73
C ARG A 175 -21.68 -0.41 11.97
N GLY A 176 -22.26 -1.58 11.80
CA GLY A 176 -22.98 -2.29 12.87
C GLY A 176 -24.39 -1.75 13.14
N GLY A 177 -24.93 -0.91 12.24
CA GLY A 177 -26.22 -0.26 12.29
C GLY A 177 -26.37 0.72 11.15
N ASP A 178 -27.40 1.58 11.21
CA ASP A 178 -27.70 2.54 10.12
C ASP A 178 -26.80 3.80 10.16
N ARG A 179 -26.17 4.08 11.32
CA ARG A 179 -25.33 5.27 11.52
C ARG A 179 -23.98 4.89 12.10
N VAL A 180 -22.99 5.80 11.92
CA VAL A 180 -21.70 5.71 12.59
C VAL A 180 -21.88 5.93 14.10
N THR A 181 -21.44 4.97 14.89
CA THR A 181 -21.60 4.95 16.36
C THR A 181 -20.36 4.36 17.02
N GLY A 182 -20.37 4.25 18.34
CA GLY A 182 -19.34 3.50 19.09
C GLY A 182 -19.22 2.03 18.65
N GLY A 183 -20.30 1.43 18.17
CA GLY A 183 -20.27 0.09 17.56
C GLY A 183 -19.45 0.05 16.28
N THR A 184 -19.49 1.12 15.47
CA THR A 184 -18.65 1.29 14.28
C THR A 184 -17.19 1.42 14.68
N LEU A 185 -16.88 2.28 15.66
CA LEU A 185 -15.52 2.47 16.17
C LEU A 185 -14.90 1.15 16.66
N SER A 186 -15.63 0.37 17.46
CA SER A 186 -15.15 -0.92 17.98
C SER A 186 -14.90 -1.93 16.86
N ARG A 187 -15.76 -1.98 15.82
CA ARG A 187 -15.56 -2.84 14.63
C ARG A 187 -14.33 -2.43 13.84
N PHE A 188 -14.18 -1.16 13.55
CA PHE A 188 -13.02 -0.62 12.82
C PHE A 188 -11.72 -0.86 13.58
N TYR A 189 -11.74 -0.71 14.90
CA TYR A 189 -10.60 -1.08 15.74
C TYR A 189 -10.28 -2.57 15.62
N GLY A 190 -11.25 -3.45 15.80
CA GLY A 190 -11.04 -4.89 15.68
C GLY A 190 -10.52 -5.31 14.30
N TRP A 191 -11.01 -4.68 13.24
CA TRP A 191 -10.50 -4.92 11.90
C TRP A 191 -9.07 -4.41 11.74
N HIS A 192 -8.79 -3.19 12.17
CA HIS A 192 -7.48 -2.54 11.99
C HIS A 192 -6.36 -3.24 12.76
N VAL A 193 -6.64 -3.72 13.98
CA VAL A 193 -5.59 -4.29 14.87
C VAL A 193 -5.54 -5.82 14.86
N ALA A 194 -6.57 -6.52 14.40
CA ALA A 194 -6.62 -7.97 14.44
C ALA A 194 -6.86 -8.60 13.06
N ILE A 195 -7.99 -8.33 12.41
CA ILE A 195 -8.38 -9.05 11.19
C ILE A 195 -7.48 -8.67 10.01
N LEU A 196 -7.34 -7.36 9.74
CA LEU A 196 -6.51 -6.91 8.62
C LEU A 196 -5.03 -7.27 8.80
N PRO A 197 -4.40 -7.12 10.00
CA PRO A 197 -3.03 -7.60 10.20
C PRO A 197 -2.85 -9.10 10.00
N ALA A 198 -3.80 -9.92 10.44
CA ALA A 198 -3.75 -11.36 10.23
C ALA A 198 -3.80 -11.71 8.73
N LEU A 199 -4.74 -11.11 7.98
CA LEU A 199 -4.87 -11.30 6.54
C LEU A 199 -3.64 -10.77 5.79
N MET A 200 -3.14 -9.59 6.17
CA MET A 200 -1.94 -8.99 5.57
C MET A 200 -0.72 -9.88 5.78
N THR A 201 -0.50 -10.37 7.00
CA THR A 201 0.63 -11.24 7.32
C THR A 201 0.58 -12.55 6.52
N LEU A 202 -0.60 -13.19 6.47
CA LEU A 202 -0.79 -14.40 5.68
C LEU A 202 -0.51 -14.15 4.19
N LEU A 203 -1.07 -13.08 3.64
CA LEU A 203 -0.94 -12.80 2.21
C LEU A 203 0.47 -12.33 1.84
N VAL A 204 1.15 -11.57 2.71
CA VAL A 204 2.58 -11.22 2.54
C VAL A 204 3.44 -12.48 2.55
N ALA A 205 3.21 -13.40 3.48
CA ALA A 205 3.95 -14.66 3.52
C ALA A 205 3.78 -15.45 2.22
N ILE A 206 2.56 -15.60 1.72
CA ILE A 206 2.28 -16.27 0.43
C ILE A 206 2.97 -15.52 -0.72
N HIS A 207 2.84 -14.20 -0.78
CA HIS A 207 3.42 -13.37 -1.84
C HIS A 207 4.96 -13.50 -1.88
N LEU A 208 5.62 -13.41 -0.73
CA LEU A 208 7.07 -13.56 -0.63
C LEU A 208 7.54 -14.99 -0.97
N LEU A 209 6.79 -16.02 -0.58
CA LEU A 209 7.08 -17.41 -0.98
C LEU A 209 7.00 -17.57 -2.50
N LEU A 210 5.97 -17.02 -3.14
CA LEU A 210 5.83 -17.04 -4.60
C LEU A 210 7.00 -16.31 -5.28
N VAL A 211 7.39 -15.14 -4.78
CA VAL A 211 8.58 -14.41 -5.28
C VAL A 211 9.85 -15.24 -5.06
N GLN A 212 9.94 -15.96 -3.94
CA GLN A 212 11.08 -16.81 -3.66
C GLN A 212 11.20 -17.98 -4.63
N PHE A 213 10.09 -18.66 -4.95
CA PHE A 213 10.06 -19.78 -5.89
C PHE A 213 10.28 -19.38 -7.34
N GLN A 214 9.73 -18.26 -7.76
CA GLN A 214 9.71 -17.81 -9.16
C GLN A 214 10.88 -16.88 -9.51
N GLY A 215 11.58 -16.34 -8.52
CA GLY A 215 12.61 -15.32 -8.69
C GLY A 215 12.07 -13.98 -9.22
N MET A 216 12.95 -13.02 -9.41
CA MET A 216 12.61 -11.71 -9.96
C MET A 216 12.44 -11.77 -11.49
N SER A 217 11.41 -11.09 -12.00
CA SER A 217 11.11 -11.06 -13.43
C SER A 217 12.01 -10.07 -14.16
N VAL A 218 12.55 -10.48 -15.29
CA VAL A 218 13.23 -9.58 -16.23
C VAL A 218 12.19 -9.05 -17.23
N PRO A 219 12.08 -7.71 -17.41
CA PRO A 219 11.19 -7.16 -18.44
C PRO A 219 11.57 -7.69 -19.82
N PRO A 220 10.57 -7.98 -20.70
CA PRO A 220 10.86 -8.49 -22.05
C PRO A 220 11.78 -7.58 -22.87
N SER A 221 11.74 -6.26 -22.65
CA SER A 221 12.61 -5.27 -23.29
C SER A 221 14.07 -5.34 -22.86
N GLU A 222 14.35 -5.94 -21.70
CA GLU A 222 15.69 -6.00 -21.10
C GLU A 222 16.29 -7.42 -21.11
N ALA A 223 15.60 -8.40 -21.71
CA ALA A 223 16.02 -9.79 -21.70
C ALA A 223 17.45 -10.02 -22.26
N GLU A 224 17.76 -9.38 -23.41
CA GLU A 224 19.07 -9.47 -24.04
C GLU A 224 20.18 -8.81 -23.21
N ARG A 225 19.84 -7.69 -22.55
CA ARG A 225 20.78 -6.98 -21.67
C ARG A 225 21.05 -7.77 -20.39
N ALA A 226 20.01 -8.29 -19.77
CA ALA A 226 20.14 -9.11 -18.57
C ALA A 226 20.97 -10.37 -18.82
N ALA A 227 20.86 -10.97 -20.00
CA ALA A 227 21.68 -12.12 -20.39
C ALA A 227 23.18 -11.82 -20.57
N LYS A 228 23.52 -10.56 -20.87
CA LYS A 228 24.91 -10.11 -21.05
C LYS A 228 25.61 -9.68 -19.76
N HIS A 229 24.84 -9.46 -18.66
CA HIS A 229 25.41 -9.01 -17.39
C HIS A 229 25.31 -10.13 -16.33
N PRO A 230 26.36 -10.35 -15.54
CA PRO A 230 26.30 -11.31 -14.44
C PRO A 230 25.24 -10.84 -13.41
N PRO A 231 24.42 -11.76 -12.88
CA PRO A 231 23.44 -11.41 -11.88
C PRO A 231 24.11 -10.98 -10.58
N MET A 232 23.46 -10.08 -9.85
CA MET A 232 23.93 -9.63 -8.55
C MET A 232 23.55 -10.67 -7.48
N LYS A 233 24.46 -10.98 -6.55
CA LYS A 233 24.14 -11.82 -5.38
C LYS A 233 23.08 -11.13 -4.52
N PHE A 234 22.06 -11.88 -4.10
CA PHE A 234 21.07 -11.35 -3.17
C PHE A 234 21.71 -10.96 -1.85
N PHE A 235 22.44 -11.91 -1.23
CA PHE A 235 23.25 -11.63 -0.05
C PHE A 235 24.75 -11.59 -0.43
N PRO A 236 25.50 -10.57 0.00
CA PRO A 236 25.06 -9.40 0.75
C PRO A 236 24.55 -8.24 -0.13
N ASN A 237 24.82 -8.26 -1.43
CA ASN A 237 24.82 -7.05 -2.27
C ASN A 237 23.44 -6.41 -2.44
N PHE A 238 22.40 -7.18 -2.76
CA PHE A 238 21.05 -6.64 -2.92
C PHE A 238 20.48 -6.23 -1.57
N LEU A 239 20.60 -7.12 -0.57
CA LEU A 239 20.03 -6.88 0.78
C LEU A 239 20.64 -5.62 1.43
N LEU A 240 21.96 -5.41 1.36
CA LEU A 240 22.58 -4.22 1.95
C LEU A 240 22.10 -2.93 1.28
N ARG A 241 21.86 -2.95 -0.02
CA ARG A 241 21.29 -1.78 -0.73
C ARG A 241 19.84 -1.52 -0.32
N ASP A 242 19.05 -2.57 -0.13
CA ASP A 242 17.67 -2.46 0.34
C ASP A 242 17.62 -1.89 1.76
N LEU A 243 18.44 -2.43 2.68
CA LEU A 243 18.58 -1.92 4.05
C LEU A 243 19.08 -0.47 4.11
N PHE A 244 19.97 -0.09 3.20
CA PHE A 244 20.38 1.32 3.08
C PHE A 244 19.19 2.21 2.66
N GLY A 245 18.39 1.76 1.69
CA GLY A 245 17.13 2.42 1.32
C GLY A 245 16.16 2.55 2.50
N TRP A 246 16.01 1.50 3.31
CA TRP A 246 15.19 1.51 4.52
C TRP A 246 15.67 2.54 5.55
N THR A 247 16.99 2.66 5.73
CA THR A 247 17.58 3.68 6.63
C THR A 247 17.27 5.10 6.16
N LEU A 248 17.37 5.36 4.85
CA LEU A 248 17.01 6.66 4.29
C LEU A 248 15.51 6.94 4.43
N ALA A 249 14.66 5.95 4.21
CA ALA A 249 13.21 6.06 4.37
C ALA A 249 12.83 6.32 5.83
N LEU A 250 13.48 5.65 6.79
CA LEU A 250 13.28 5.92 8.21
C LEU A 250 13.64 7.38 8.58
N GLY A 251 14.79 7.86 8.09
CA GLY A 251 15.19 9.26 8.26
C GLY A 251 14.17 10.23 7.67
N LEU A 252 13.68 9.96 6.46
CA LEU A 252 12.65 10.78 5.81
C LEU A 252 11.37 10.84 6.64
N VAL A 253 10.85 9.68 7.09
CA VAL A 253 9.64 9.63 7.93
C VAL A 253 9.84 10.37 9.24
N ALA A 254 10.99 10.21 9.88
CA ALA A 254 11.30 10.92 11.12
C ALA A 254 11.32 12.44 10.91
N ILE A 255 11.90 12.91 9.81
CA ILE A 255 11.92 14.34 9.44
C ILE A 255 10.50 14.83 9.16
N LEU A 256 9.70 14.11 8.37
CA LEU A 256 8.31 14.47 8.09
C LEU A 256 7.48 14.53 9.38
N ALA A 257 7.62 13.55 10.26
CA ALA A 257 6.89 13.48 11.51
C ALA A 257 7.29 14.61 12.50
N ALA A 258 8.55 15.03 12.48
CA ALA A 258 9.06 16.09 13.34
C ALA A 258 8.72 17.50 12.83
N LEU A 259 8.82 17.72 11.51
CA LEU A 259 8.56 19.04 10.91
C LEU A 259 7.06 19.27 10.62
N PHE A 260 6.32 18.22 10.36
CA PHE A 260 4.89 18.24 10.04
C PHE A 260 4.14 17.23 10.90
N PRO A 261 4.07 17.47 12.24
CA PRO A 261 3.36 16.56 13.15
C PRO A 261 1.89 16.46 12.77
N TRP A 262 1.34 15.25 12.88
CA TRP A 262 -0.05 15.02 12.49
C TRP A 262 -0.99 15.53 13.58
N GLU A 263 -1.78 16.55 13.25
CA GLU A 263 -2.74 17.15 14.18
C GLU A 263 -3.89 16.20 14.51
N LEU A 264 -4.50 16.36 15.69
CA LEU A 264 -5.64 15.56 16.11
C LEU A 264 -6.97 16.16 15.63
N GLY A 265 -7.07 17.48 15.54
CA GLY A 265 -8.29 18.19 15.25
C GLY A 265 -9.28 18.24 16.43
N GLU A 266 -10.55 18.45 16.14
CA GLU A 266 -11.63 18.53 17.12
C GLU A 266 -12.26 17.15 17.38
N LYS A 267 -12.73 16.92 18.61
CA LYS A 267 -13.47 15.68 18.96
C LYS A 267 -14.74 15.55 18.13
N ALA A 268 -15.07 14.33 17.74
CA ALA A 268 -16.30 14.06 16.99
C ALA A 268 -17.55 14.46 17.76
N ASP A 269 -18.36 15.28 17.15
CA ASP A 269 -19.73 15.58 17.58
C ASP A 269 -20.71 15.15 16.47
N PRO A 270 -21.50 14.11 16.68
CA PRO A 270 -22.47 13.63 15.71
C PRO A 270 -23.58 14.66 15.37
N PHE A 271 -23.77 15.68 16.21
CA PHE A 271 -24.78 16.72 16.03
C PHE A 271 -24.22 18.00 15.38
N ALA A 272 -22.91 18.13 15.28
CA ALA A 272 -22.30 19.25 14.59
C ALA A 272 -22.55 19.16 13.07
N PRO A 273 -22.63 20.31 12.38
CA PRO A 273 -22.71 20.30 10.92
C PRO A 273 -21.44 19.70 10.33
N ALA A 274 -21.61 18.87 9.29
CA ALA A 274 -20.47 18.37 8.53
C ALA A 274 -19.68 19.53 7.91
N TYR A 275 -18.36 19.42 7.87
CA TYR A 275 -17.54 20.39 7.16
C TYR A 275 -17.92 20.44 5.68
N ALA A 276 -18.01 21.63 5.12
CA ALA A 276 -18.45 21.84 3.73
C ALA A 276 -17.51 21.23 2.67
N ASP A 277 -16.26 20.93 3.02
CA ASP A 277 -15.23 20.46 2.07
C ASP A 277 -14.48 19.24 2.63
N ILE A 278 -15.27 18.24 3.10
CA ILE A 278 -14.68 16.96 3.53
C ILE A 278 -14.10 16.26 2.31
N LYS A 279 -12.79 15.97 2.38
CA LYS A 279 -12.06 15.23 1.35
C LYS A 279 -11.55 13.93 1.93
N PRO A 280 -11.63 12.83 1.18
CA PRO A 280 -10.97 11.59 1.58
C PRO A 280 -9.46 11.72 1.40
N GLU A 281 -8.74 10.73 1.91
CA GLU A 281 -7.31 10.59 1.68
C GLU A 281 -6.97 10.55 0.18
N TRP A 282 -5.78 11.00 -0.19
CA TRP A 282 -5.35 11.20 -1.57
C TRP A 282 -5.53 9.95 -2.46
N TYR A 283 -5.41 8.77 -1.90
CA TYR A 283 -5.55 7.51 -2.64
C TYR A 283 -7.01 7.11 -2.91
N PHE A 284 -7.98 7.79 -2.31
CA PHE A 284 -9.42 7.69 -2.62
C PHE A 284 -9.95 8.90 -3.40
N MET A 285 -9.17 9.97 -3.52
CA MET A 285 -9.64 11.23 -4.09
C MET A 285 -10.16 11.07 -5.52
N PHE A 286 -9.48 10.29 -6.37
CA PHE A 286 -9.93 10.06 -7.75
C PHE A 286 -11.33 9.41 -7.81
N MET A 287 -11.62 8.47 -6.90
CA MET A 287 -12.94 7.85 -6.81
C MET A 287 -13.98 8.87 -6.36
N PHE A 288 -13.67 9.62 -5.32
CA PHE A 288 -14.54 10.62 -4.76
C PHE A 288 -14.91 11.72 -5.77
N GLU A 289 -13.93 12.24 -6.50
CA GLU A 289 -14.20 13.23 -7.56
C GLU A 289 -14.97 12.64 -8.74
N THR A 290 -14.78 11.36 -9.05
CA THR A 290 -15.59 10.70 -10.07
C THR A 290 -17.06 10.61 -9.67
N LEU A 291 -17.35 10.26 -8.39
CA LEU A 291 -18.72 10.21 -7.89
C LEU A 291 -19.46 11.56 -8.08
N LYS A 292 -18.78 12.68 -7.88
CA LYS A 292 -19.37 14.02 -8.07
C LYS A 292 -19.74 14.34 -9.53
N LEU A 293 -19.23 13.59 -10.51
CA LEU A 293 -19.62 13.74 -11.92
C LEU A 293 -20.97 13.11 -12.22
N PHE A 294 -21.50 12.30 -11.30
CA PHE A 294 -22.78 11.63 -11.42
C PHE A 294 -23.76 12.30 -10.45
N PRO A 295 -24.54 13.28 -10.91
CA PRO A 295 -25.51 13.96 -10.07
C PRO A 295 -26.59 12.99 -9.60
N GLY A 296 -27.18 13.26 -8.44
CA GLY A 296 -28.25 12.45 -7.88
C GLY A 296 -29.39 12.25 -8.88
N GLY A 297 -29.94 11.06 -8.93
CA GLY A 297 -31.00 10.64 -9.85
C GLY A 297 -31.00 9.13 -10.01
N GLU A 298 -32.03 8.63 -10.68
CA GLU A 298 -32.26 7.19 -10.87
C GLU A 298 -32.62 6.90 -12.33
N PHE A 299 -32.11 5.78 -12.84
CA PHE A 299 -32.52 5.25 -14.14
C PHE A 299 -32.76 3.73 -14.01
N ALA A 300 -33.94 3.30 -14.36
CA ALA A 300 -34.35 1.88 -14.30
C ALA A 300 -34.14 1.22 -12.93
N GLY A 301 -34.37 1.95 -11.82
CA GLY A 301 -34.15 1.43 -10.47
C GLY A 301 -32.70 1.43 -9.99
N ILE A 302 -31.79 2.03 -10.73
CA ILE A 302 -30.36 2.14 -10.38
C ILE A 302 -30.04 3.63 -10.18
N GLU A 303 -29.57 3.97 -8.98
CA GLU A 303 -29.05 5.31 -8.68
C GLU A 303 -27.81 5.59 -9.54
N TYR A 304 -27.69 6.80 -10.08
CA TYR A 304 -26.56 7.18 -10.93
C TYR A 304 -25.21 7.04 -10.22
N GLU A 305 -25.18 7.24 -8.91
CA GLU A 305 -23.97 7.07 -8.09
C GLU A 305 -23.47 5.61 -8.05
N ALA A 306 -24.34 4.63 -8.26
CA ALA A 306 -23.96 3.22 -8.33
C ALA A 306 -23.06 2.91 -9.55
N ILE A 307 -23.19 3.68 -10.65
CA ILE A 307 -22.46 3.44 -11.91
C ILE A 307 -20.94 3.55 -11.69
N PRO A 308 -20.39 4.66 -11.17
CA PRO A 308 -18.95 4.74 -10.91
C PRO A 308 -18.48 3.76 -9.83
N ILE A 309 -19.29 3.45 -8.83
CA ILE A 309 -18.95 2.46 -7.79
C ILE A 309 -18.75 1.08 -8.42
N LEU A 310 -19.71 0.64 -9.25
CA LEU A 310 -19.60 -0.62 -9.98
C LEU A 310 -18.43 -0.61 -10.97
N ALA A 311 -18.20 0.52 -11.66
CA ALA A 311 -17.06 0.67 -12.57
C ALA A 311 -15.72 0.51 -11.85
N PHE A 312 -15.55 1.07 -10.65
CA PHE A 312 -14.35 0.87 -9.84
C PHE A 312 -14.21 -0.57 -9.33
N GLY A 313 -15.30 -1.20 -8.87
CA GLY A 313 -15.31 -2.61 -8.50
C GLY A 313 -14.90 -3.52 -9.64
N PHE A 314 -15.49 -3.31 -10.84
CA PHE A 314 -15.12 -4.02 -12.05
C PHE A 314 -13.68 -3.75 -12.50
N GLY A 315 -13.23 -2.49 -12.42
CA GLY A 315 -11.83 -2.11 -12.69
C GLY A 315 -10.84 -2.80 -11.77
N GLY A 316 -11.17 -2.90 -10.47
CA GLY A 316 -10.39 -3.66 -9.50
C GLY A 316 -10.32 -5.15 -9.83
N LEU A 317 -11.44 -5.75 -10.25
CA LEU A 317 -11.48 -7.13 -10.71
C LEU A 317 -10.63 -7.33 -11.97
N LEU A 318 -10.75 -6.45 -12.95
CA LEU A 318 -9.92 -6.48 -14.17
C LEU A 318 -8.43 -6.37 -13.84
N LEU A 319 -8.06 -5.52 -12.87
CA LEU A 319 -6.67 -5.38 -12.40
C LEU A 319 -6.14 -6.73 -11.87
N VAL A 320 -6.90 -7.43 -11.04
CA VAL A 320 -6.50 -8.77 -10.54
C VAL A 320 -6.35 -9.75 -11.70
N LEU A 321 -7.24 -9.70 -12.70
CA LEU A 321 -7.29 -10.62 -13.82
C LEU A 321 -6.35 -10.26 -14.99
N VAL A 322 -5.58 -9.18 -14.89
CA VAL A 322 -4.61 -8.76 -15.94
C VAL A 322 -3.76 -9.91 -16.49
N PRO A 323 -3.20 -10.83 -15.67
CA PRO A 323 -2.40 -11.93 -16.19
C PRO A 323 -3.16 -12.84 -17.17
N LEU A 324 -4.44 -13.07 -16.90
CA LEU A 324 -5.31 -13.92 -17.75
C LEU A 324 -5.73 -13.18 -19.02
N LEU A 325 -5.92 -11.86 -18.95
CA LEU A 325 -6.29 -11.02 -20.08
C LEU A 325 -5.11 -10.78 -21.03
N ASP A 326 -3.88 -10.78 -20.53
CA ASP A 326 -2.65 -10.58 -21.32
C ASP A 326 -2.02 -11.91 -21.81
N GLU A 327 -2.61 -13.07 -21.51
CA GLU A 327 -2.03 -14.39 -21.81
C GLU A 327 -1.81 -14.64 -23.32
N ARG A 328 -2.74 -14.22 -24.17
CA ARG A 328 -2.64 -14.36 -25.63
C ARG A 328 -1.47 -13.58 -26.23
N ALA A 329 -0.99 -12.57 -25.52
CA ALA A 329 0.13 -11.73 -25.93
C ALA A 329 1.49 -12.20 -25.40
N SER A 330 1.54 -13.32 -24.67
CA SER A 330 2.78 -13.82 -24.02
C SER A 330 3.95 -14.05 -24.98
N ARG A 331 3.66 -14.24 -26.30
CA ARG A 331 4.66 -14.37 -27.36
C ARG A 331 5.10 -13.03 -27.97
N ARG A 332 4.37 -11.92 -27.70
CA ARG A 332 4.73 -10.59 -28.20
C ARG A 332 5.40 -9.78 -27.08
N ARG A 333 6.48 -9.07 -27.41
CA ARG A 333 7.17 -8.16 -26.47
C ARG A 333 6.24 -7.09 -25.89
N TRP A 334 5.17 -6.73 -26.63
CA TRP A 334 4.26 -5.65 -26.28
C TRP A 334 2.80 -6.03 -26.61
N ASN A 335 1.93 -5.90 -25.61
CA ASN A 335 0.49 -5.84 -25.82
C ASN A 335 0.01 -4.39 -25.66
N GLY A 336 -0.18 -3.72 -26.79
CA GLY A 336 -0.54 -2.29 -26.83
C GLY A 336 -1.87 -2.00 -26.13
N ALA A 337 -2.86 -2.89 -26.27
CA ALA A 337 -4.19 -2.68 -25.69
C ALA A 337 -4.16 -2.68 -24.14
N VAL A 338 -3.60 -3.74 -23.54
CA VAL A 338 -3.51 -3.85 -22.07
C VAL A 338 -2.60 -2.75 -21.49
N THR A 339 -1.48 -2.46 -22.16
CA THR A 339 -0.58 -1.40 -21.69
C THR A 339 -1.21 -0.02 -21.83
N GLY A 340 -1.91 0.26 -22.92
CA GLY A 340 -2.63 1.51 -23.16
C GLY A 340 -3.77 1.69 -22.16
N ALA A 341 -4.57 0.65 -21.92
CA ALA A 341 -5.63 0.70 -20.90
C ALA A 341 -5.08 1.01 -19.51
N GLY A 342 -3.98 0.36 -19.10
CA GLY A 342 -3.32 0.64 -17.83
C GLY A 342 -2.75 2.07 -17.75
N ALA A 343 -2.18 2.57 -18.85
CA ALA A 343 -1.67 3.96 -18.90
C ALA A 343 -2.82 4.98 -18.80
N CYS A 344 -3.94 4.74 -19.48
CA CYS A 344 -5.14 5.57 -19.39
C CYS A 344 -5.73 5.55 -17.98
N ALA A 345 -5.84 4.37 -17.36
CA ALA A 345 -6.34 4.25 -15.98
C ALA A 345 -5.43 5.01 -14.98
N PHE A 346 -4.11 4.86 -15.12
CA PHE A 346 -3.15 5.58 -14.30
C PHE A 346 -3.26 7.10 -14.48
N ALA A 347 -3.29 7.58 -15.73
CA ALA A 347 -3.44 9.00 -16.05
C ALA A 347 -4.77 9.57 -15.51
N TYR A 348 -5.85 8.79 -15.61
CA TYR A 348 -7.15 9.15 -15.06
C TYR A 348 -7.08 9.30 -13.53
N MET A 349 -6.53 8.31 -12.81
CA MET A 349 -6.38 8.38 -11.35
C MET A 349 -5.59 9.60 -10.90
N VAL A 350 -4.46 9.88 -11.56
CA VAL A 350 -3.61 11.05 -11.27
C VAL A 350 -4.34 12.35 -11.58
N GLY A 351 -4.98 12.43 -12.74
CA GLY A 351 -5.72 13.62 -13.18
C GLY A 351 -6.89 13.95 -12.25
N MET A 352 -7.71 12.95 -11.89
CA MET A 352 -8.84 13.16 -10.98
C MET A 352 -8.40 13.49 -9.55
N THR A 353 -7.29 12.91 -9.07
CA THR A 353 -6.69 13.28 -7.78
C THR A 353 -6.22 14.74 -7.79
N ALA A 354 -5.52 15.17 -8.84
CA ALA A 354 -5.09 16.56 -9.00
C ALA A 354 -6.28 17.53 -9.07
N TRP A 355 -7.33 17.15 -9.79
CA TRP A 355 -8.57 17.92 -9.89
C TRP A 355 -9.23 18.11 -8.52
N GLY A 356 -9.33 17.05 -7.71
CA GLY A 356 -9.96 17.08 -6.38
C GLY A 356 -9.24 18.00 -5.38
N TYR A 357 -7.90 18.03 -5.46
CA TYR A 357 -7.11 18.98 -4.65
C TYR A 357 -7.03 20.36 -5.26
N ARG A 358 -7.53 20.57 -6.47
CA ARG A 358 -7.32 21.81 -7.25
C ARG A 358 -5.85 22.20 -7.31
N SER A 359 -4.98 21.20 -7.39
CA SER A 359 -3.53 21.33 -7.28
C SER A 359 -2.84 20.31 -8.17
N TRP A 360 -1.74 20.71 -8.81
CA TRP A 360 -0.87 19.85 -9.59
C TRP A 360 0.21 19.15 -8.72
N VAL A 361 0.20 19.37 -7.39
CA VAL A 361 1.17 18.75 -6.47
C VAL A 361 1.17 17.21 -6.59
N PRO A 362 0.03 16.50 -6.64
CA PRO A 362 0.04 15.06 -6.85
C PRO A 362 0.73 14.64 -8.16
N VAL A 363 0.51 15.39 -9.24
CA VAL A 363 1.20 15.17 -10.53
C VAL A 363 2.69 15.39 -10.39
N GLY A 364 3.10 16.47 -9.70
CA GLY A 364 4.51 16.78 -9.43
C GLY A 364 5.20 15.70 -8.61
N VAL A 365 4.54 15.17 -7.57
CA VAL A 365 5.07 14.06 -6.74
C VAL A 365 5.25 12.80 -7.58
N ILE A 366 4.27 12.44 -8.40
CA ILE A 366 4.34 11.24 -9.25
C ILE A 366 5.40 11.42 -10.35
N ALA A 367 5.44 12.59 -10.98
CA ALA A 367 6.47 12.91 -11.98
C ALA A 367 7.86 12.91 -11.35
N GLY A 368 8.01 13.46 -10.15
CA GLY A 368 9.25 13.42 -9.37
C GLY A 368 9.68 12.00 -9.02
N ALA A 369 8.76 11.15 -8.58
CA ALA A 369 9.04 9.75 -8.30
C ALA A 369 9.44 8.98 -9.58
N ALA A 370 8.75 9.20 -10.70
CA ALA A 370 9.11 8.61 -11.98
C ALA A 370 10.48 9.08 -12.46
N LEU A 371 10.80 10.37 -12.31
CA LEU A 371 12.11 10.94 -12.61
C LEU A 371 13.20 10.36 -11.71
N LEU A 372 12.93 10.22 -10.41
CA LEU A 372 13.85 9.60 -9.47
C LEU A 372 14.15 8.15 -9.85
N VAL A 373 13.13 7.35 -10.18
CA VAL A 373 13.29 5.98 -10.68
C VAL A 373 14.12 5.96 -11.97
N ALA A 374 13.88 6.88 -12.88
CA ALA A 374 14.63 7.01 -14.12
C ALA A 374 16.09 7.41 -13.86
N LEU A 375 16.35 8.37 -12.96
CA LEU A 375 17.69 8.81 -12.55
C LEU A 375 18.46 7.69 -11.84
N LEU A 376 17.82 6.98 -10.89
CA LEU A 376 18.43 5.84 -10.23
C LEU A 376 18.74 4.71 -11.22
N GLY A 377 17.84 4.47 -12.19
CA GLY A 377 18.10 3.56 -13.30
C GLY A 377 19.24 4.02 -14.23
N TRP A 378 19.44 5.32 -14.37
CA TRP A 378 20.57 5.89 -15.12
C TRP A 378 21.89 5.77 -14.37
N VAL A 379 21.92 6.11 -13.07
CA VAL A 379 23.10 6.01 -12.20
C VAL A 379 23.52 4.56 -11.98
N SER A 380 22.58 3.64 -11.88
CA SER A 380 22.85 2.21 -11.71
C SER A 380 23.23 1.49 -13.01
N ARG A 381 23.34 2.21 -14.15
CA ARG A 381 23.88 1.62 -15.39
C ARG A 381 25.28 1.08 -15.11
N PRO A 382 25.55 -0.20 -15.39
CA PRO A 382 26.92 -0.67 -15.43
C PRO A 382 27.70 0.25 -16.37
N LYS A 383 28.79 0.85 -15.90
CA LYS A 383 29.72 1.56 -16.79
C LYS A 383 30.15 0.57 -17.83
N GLY A 384 29.52 0.60 -19.00
CA GLY A 384 29.84 -0.27 -20.11
C GLY A 384 31.31 -0.05 -20.44
N GLY A 385 32.08 -1.14 -20.37
CA GLY A 385 33.34 -1.16 -21.05
C GLY A 385 33.10 -0.82 -22.54
N ARG A 386 33.80 0.15 -23.02
CA ARG A 386 34.00 0.42 -24.45
C ARG A 386 34.70 -0.76 -25.10
#